data_38aa9af190d00e9b0ead7dd5d0a7eca3
#
_entry.id   38aa9af190d00e9b0ead7dd5d0a7eca3
#
_cell.length_a   1.000
_cell.length_b   1.000
_cell.length_c   1.000
_cell.angle_alpha   90.00
_cell.angle_beta   90.00
_cell.angle_gamma   90.00
#
_symmetry.space_group_name_H-M   'P 1'
#
loop_
_entity.id
_entity.type
_entity.pdbx_description
1 polymer ?
#
loop_
_entity_poly.entity_id
_entity_poly.type
_entity_poly.pdbx_seq_one_letter_code
_entity_poly.pdbx_strand_id
1 'polypeptide(L)'
;MPAGLYNFLAEQGATLQRTILYTDSNDVATNLTGYTAAMQVRPSASSATVLLTATTENGRITLGGAAGTIDLLVSASVMQAMTPGKYVYDLELYSGATVVRLIEGSFTVKAEVTR
;
A
#
# COMPACT_ATOMS: atom_id res chain seq x y z
N MET A 1 16.95 1.75 -8.72
CA MET A 1 16.95 1.02 -7.45
C MET A 1 15.78 0.09 -7.41
N PRO A 2 15.92 -1.20 -7.11
CA PRO A 2 14.77 -2.08 -7.01
C PRO A 2 13.91 -1.71 -5.81
N ALA A 3 12.63 -2.02 -5.89
CA ALA A 3 11.70 -1.79 -4.80
C ALA A 3 12.07 -2.64 -3.58
N GLY A 4 11.82 -2.12 -2.38
CA GLY A 4 11.93 -2.88 -1.16
C GLY A 4 10.88 -3.98 -1.10
N LEU A 5 11.17 -5.06 -0.38
CA LEU A 5 10.22 -6.15 -0.21
C LEU A 5 9.48 -5.98 1.13
N TYR A 6 8.16 -5.93 1.06
CA TYR A 6 7.30 -5.90 2.24
C TYR A 6 6.05 -6.72 1.97
N ASN A 7 5.81 -7.74 2.79
CA ASN A 7 4.65 -8.61 2.64
C ASN A 7 3.57 -8.21 3.63
N PHE A 8 2.35 -7.96 3.14
CA PHE A 8 1.20 -7.65 3.98
C PHE A 8 0.48 -8.92 4.37
N LEU A 9 0.07 -8.97 5.63
CA LEU A 9 -0.93 -9.91 6.10
C LEU A 9 -2.13 -9.09 6.55
N ALA A 10 -3.21 -9.16 5.80
CA ALA A 10 -4.44 -8.44 6.09
C ALA A 10 -5.53 -9.43 6.53
N GLU A 11 -6.50 -8.93 7.28
CA GLU A 11 -7.59 -9.75 7.77
C GLU A 11 -8.90 -9.30 7.15
N GLN A 12 -9.65 -10.24 6.60
CA GLN A 12 -10.96 -9.97 6.02
C GLN A 12 -11.88 -9.40 7.11
N GLY A 13 -12.54 -8.29 6.81
CA GLY A 13 -13.49 -7.68 7.73
C GLY A 13 -12.88 -6.82 8.83
N ALA A 14 -11.54 -6.72 8.88
CA ALA A 14 -10.86 -5.86 9.84
C ALA A 14 -10.25 -4.66 9.14
N THR A 15 -10.23 -3.50 9.81
CA THR A 15 -9.57 -2.32 9.31
C THR A 15 -8.09 -2.61 9.09
N LEU A 16 -7.60 -2.30 7.90
CA LEU A 16 -6.17 -2.41 7.57
C LEU A 16 -5.54 -1.05 7.78
N GLN A 17 -4.59 -0.98 8.71
CA GLN A 17 -3.82 0.23 8.95
C GLN A 17 -2.34 -0.11 9.05
N ARG A 18 -1.52 0.58 8.28
CA ARG A 18 -0.05 0.43 8.30
C ARG A 18 0.58 1.79 8.08
N THR A 19 1.68 2.04 8.78
CA THR A 19 2.50 3.21 8.56
C THR A 19 3.88 2.74 8.10
N ILE A 20 4.32 3.28 6.97
CA ILE A 20 5.63 2.99 6.38
C ILE A 20 6.46 4.26 6.49
N LEU A 21 7.69 4.14 6.98
CA LEU A 21 8.63 5.24 7.04
C LEU A 21 9.63 5.10 5.90
N TYR A 22 9.68 6.10 5.03
CA TYR A 22 10.63 6.13 3.93
C TYR A 22 11.85 6.95 4.36
N THR A 23 12.98 6.28 4.51
CA THR A 23 14.24 6.91 4.88
C THR A 23 15.27 6.73 3.78
N ASP A 24 16.25 7.63 3.77
CA ASP A 24 17.42 7.49 2.89
C ASP A 24 18.45 6.53 3.51
N SER A 25 19.61 6.40 2.85
CA SER A 25 20.67 5.49 3.30
C SER A 25 21.29 5.90 4.66
N ASN A 26 21.02 7.10 5.14
CA ASN A 26 21.49 7.60 6.43
C ASN A 26 20.41 7.56 7.51
N ASP A 27 19.31 6.84 7.26
CA ASP A 27 18.14 6.76 8.14
C ASP A 27 17.45 8.10 8.39
N VAL A 28 17.61 9.05 7.46
CA VAL A 28 16.92 10.34 7.52
C VAL A 28 15.62 10.25 6.74
N ALA A 29 14.52 10.71 7.35
CA ALA A 29 13.21 10.68 6.71
C ALA A 29 13.22 11.46 5.40
N THR A 30 12.68 10.86 4.35
CA THR A 30 12.57 11.50 3.03
C THR A 30 11.41 12.49 3.04
N ASN A 31 11.65 13.71 2.57
CA ASN A 31 10.60 14.71 2.46
C ASN A 31 9.68 14.36 1.28
N LEU A 32 8.43 14.03 1.58
CA LEU A 32 7.43 13.61 0.58
C LEU A 32 6.49 14.75 0.19
N THR A 33 6.78 15.97 0.58
CA THR A 33 5.97 17.15 0.21
C THR A 33 5.85 17.24 -1.31
N GLY A 34 4.62 17.33 -1.82
CA GLY A 34 4.37 17.42 -3.25
C GLY A 34 4.27 16.06 -3.95
N TYR A 35 4.47 14.97 -3.24
CA TYR A 35 4.30 13.62 -3.81
C TYR A 35 2.85 13.17 -3.74
N THR A 36 2.50 12.24 -4.65
CA THR A 36 1.30 11.44 -4.55
C THR A 36 1.70 9.97 -4.54
N ALA A 37 0.79 9.10 -4.14
CA ALA A 37 1.06 7.68 -4.04
C ALA A 37 -0.11 6.85 -4.54
N ALA A 38 0.20 5.67 -5.06
CA ALA A 38 -0.81 4.70 -5.49
C ALA A 38 -0.33 3.29 -5.22
N MET A 39 -1.26 2.44 -4.82
CA MET A 39 -1.04 1.03 -4.55
C MET A 39 -2.19 0.23 -5.14
N GLN A 40 -1.89 -0.86 -5.82
CA GLN A 40 -2.90 -1.78 -6.34
C GLN A 40 -2.57 -3.20 -5.90
N VAL A 41 -3.62 -3.94 -5.53
CA VAL A 41 -3.53 -5.36 -5.18
C VAL A 41 -4.18 -6.16 -6.30
N ARG A 42 -3.45 -7.11 -6.87
CA ARG A 42 -3.89 -7.94 -7.99
C ARG A 42 -3.60 -9.42 -7.71
N PRO A 43 -4.33 -10.36 -8.35
CA PRO A 43 -4.01 -11.79 -8.23
C PRO A 43 -2.60 -12.13 -8.71
N SER A 44 -2.12 -11.44 -9.75
CA SER A 44 -0.76 -11.55 -10.26
C SER A 44 -0.39 -10.24 -10.95
N ALA A 45 0.90 -10.02 -11.19
CA ALA A 45 1.38 -8.79 -11.81
C ALA A 45 0.78 -8.56 -13.20
N SER A 46 0.50 -9.63 -13.94
CA SER A 46 -0.05 -9.56 -15.29
C SER A 46 -1.58 -9.55 -15.34
N SER A 47 -2.25 -9.71 -14.20
CA SER A 47 -3.72 -9.75 -14.15
C SER A 47 -4.30 -8.36 -14.42
N ALA A 48 -5.38 -8.30 -15.20
CA ALA A 48 -6.14 -7.07 -15.39
C ALA A 48 -7.09 -6.80 -14.22
N THR A 49 -7.33 -7.79 -13.36
CA THR A 49 -8.22 -7.65 -12.20
C THR A 49 -7.50 -6.92 -11.08
N VAL A 50 -8.15 -5.89 -10.51
CA VAL A 50 -7.66 -5.15 -9.35
C VAL A 50 -8.61 -5.39 -8.19
N LEU A 51 -8.09 -5.95 -7.09
CA LEU A 51 -8.90 -6.22 -5.90
C LEU A 51 -9.01 -5.01 -4.99
N LEU A 52 -7.94 -4.22 -4.92
CA LEU A 52 -7.90 -3.05 -4.06
C LEU A 52 -7.04 -1.98 -4.72
N THR A 53 -7.55 -0.75 -4.72
CA THR A 53 -6.79 0.43 -5.13
C THR A 53 -6.74 1.40 -3.96
N ALA A 54 -5.54 1.77 -3.53
CA ALA A 54 -5.33 2.77 -2.50
C ALA A 54 -4.46 3.89 -3.08
N THR A 55 -4.94 5.11 -2.99
CA THR A 55 -4.25 6.29 -3.52
C THR A 55 -4.34 7.45 -2.54
N THR A 56 -3.49 8.45 -2.73
CA THR A 56 -3.62 9.70 -2.00
C THR A 56 -4.94 10.41 -2.34
N GLU A 57 -5.43 10.24 -3.58
CA GLU A 57 -6.64 10.86 -4.07
C GLU A 57 -7.91 10.26 -3.46
N ASN A 58 -7.91 8.93 -3.21
CA ASN A 58 -9.08 8.29 -2.59
C ASN A 58 -9.03 8.26 -1.06
N GLY A 59 -7.99 8.84 -0.47
CA GLY A 59 -7.87 8.96 0.97
C GLY A 59 -7.38 7.72 1.71
N ARG A 60 -7.10 6.63 1.01
CA ARG A 60 -6.58 5.41 1.64
C ARG A 60 -5.09 5.48 1.93
N ILE A 61 -4.38 6.37 1.23
CA ILE A 61 -2.98 6.67 1.51
C ILE A 61 -2.86 8.13 1.93
N THR A 62 -2.16 8.39 3.03
CA THR A 62 -1.85 9.74 3.48
C THR A 62 -0.33 9.85 3.63
N LEU A 63 0.25 10.86 2.99
CA LEU A 63 1.68 11.13 3.08
C LEU A 63 1.94 12.18 4.16
N GLY A 64 2.92 11.91 5.01
CA GLY A 64 3.28 12.79 6.14
C GLY A 64 4.24 13.91 5.79
N GLY A 65 4.47 14.21 4.50
CA GLY A 65 5.33 15.31 4.07
C GLY A 65 6.77 15.12 4.54
N ALA A 66 7.30 16.09 5.28
CA ALA A 66 8.69 16.07 5.73
C ALA A 66 8.98 14.93 6.72
N ALA A 67 7.95 14.32 7.34
CA ALA A 67 8.14 13.19 8.25
C ALA A 67 8.45 11.89 7.52
N GLY A 68 8.28 11.83 6.19
CA GLY A 68 8.58 10.66 5.39
C GLY A 68 7.64 9.47 5.61
N THR A 69 6.50 9.69 6.25
CA THR A 69 5.55 8.63 6.55
C THR A 69 4.56 8.41 5.40
N ILE A 70 4.19 7.16 5.22
CA ILE A 70 3.17 6.74 4.26
C ILE A 70 2.17 5.91 5.05
N ASP A 71 0.98 6.49 5.29
CA ASP A 71 -0.07 5.85 6.07
C ASP A 71 -1.07 5.21 5.14
N LEU A 72 -1.27 3.90 5.28
CA LEU A 72 -2.28 3.14 4.56
C LEU A 72 -3.44 2.85 5.50
N LEU A 73 -4.64 3.24 5.10
CA LEU A 73 -5.86 2.98 5.87
C LEU A 73 -6.96 2.49 4.93
N VAL A 74 -7.42 1.27 5.15
CA VAL A 74 -8.52 0.67 4.40
C VAL A 74 -9.59 0.25 5.39
N SER A 75 -10.84 0.69 5.15
CA SER A 75 -11.94 0.44 6.08
C SER A 75 -12.28 -1.05 6.19
N ALA A 76 -12.87 -1.44 7.31
CA ALA A 76 -13.30 -2.81 7.56
C ALA A 76 -14.30 -3.29 6.51
N SER A 77 -15.20 -2.42 6.05
CA SER A 77 -16.20 -2.78 5.03
C SER A 77 -15.56 -3.12 3.68
N VAL A 78 -14.50 -2.41 3.30
CA VAL A 78 -13.75 -2.69 2.08
C VAL A 78 -12.99 -4.00 2.22
N MET A 79 -12.35 -4.23 3.37
CA MET A 79 -11.62 -5.46 3.63
C MET A 79 -12.56 -6.68 3.68
N GLN A 80 -13.79 -6.50 4.16
CA GLN A 80 -14.78 -7.58 4.21
C GLN A 80 -15.15 -8.08 2.81
N ALA A 81 -15.16 -7.19 1.82
CA ALA A 81 -15.48 -7.53 0.44
C ALA A 81 -14.35 -8.27 -0.28
N MET A 82 -13.14 -8.29 0.28
CA MET A 82 -12.00 -8.97 -0.35
C MET A 82 -12.07 -10.47 -0.09
N THR A 83 -11.95 -11.24 -1.15
CA THR A 83 -11.89 -12.70 -1.04
C THR A 83 -10.59 -13.12 -0.39
N PRO A 84 -10.61 -14.01 0.61
CA PRO A 84 -9.37 -14.52 1.20
C PRO A 84 -8.50 -15.20 0.16
N GLY A 85 -7.19 -15.01 0.29
CA GLY A 85 -6.22 -15.59 -0.64
C GLY A 85 -4.91 -14.83 -0.61
N LYS A 86 -4.00 -15.25 -1.49
CA LYS A 86 -2.69 -14.62 -1.62
C LYS A 86 -2.64 -13.85 -2.93
N TYR A 87 -2.33 -12.57 -2.82
CA TYR A 87 -2.25 -11.64 -3.94
C TYR A 87 -0.88 -10.98 -3.97
N VAL A 88 -0.65 -10.15 -4.98
CA VAL A 88 0.56 -9.34 -5.10
C VAL A 88 0.18 -7.86 -5.14
N TYR A 89 1.12 -7.00 -4.77
CA TYR A 89 0.91 -5.56 -4.79
C TYR A 89 2.22 -4.85 -5.08
N ASP A 90 2.15 -3.60 -5.49
CA ASP A 90 3.23 -2.64 -5.38
C ASP A 90 2.68 -1.28 -4.95
N LEU A 91 3.55 -0.46 -4.38
CA LEU A 91 3.24 0.90 -3.98
C LEU A 91 4.21 1.84 -4.68
N GLU A 92 3.68 2.80 -5.41
CA GLU A 92 4.45 3.76 -6.18
C GLU A 92 4.24 5.17 -5.67
N LEU A 93 5.32 5.95 -5.69
CA LEU A 93 5.31 7.38 -5.39
C LEU A 93 5.51 8.16 -6.67
N TYR A 94 4.79 9.26 -6.81
CA TYR A 94 4.83 10.11 -8.00
C TYR A 94 5.18 11.53 -7.61
N SER A 95 6.10 12.14 -8.36
CA SER A 95 6.44 13.55 -8.26
C SER A 95 6.68 14.07 -9.67
N GLY A 96 5.70 14.80 -10.22
CA GLY A 96 5.74 15.21 -11.62
C GLY A 96 5.84 14.01 -12.54
N ALA A 97 6.88 13.96 -13.37
CA ALA A 97 7.12 12.82 -14.26
C ALA A 97 7.92 11.69 -13.62
N THR A 98 8.40 11.87 -12.39
CA THR A 98 9.18 10.87 -11.67
C THR A 98 8.27 9.86 -11.00
N VAL A 99 8.55 8.57 -11.23
CA VAL A 99 7.82 7.45 -10.61
C VAL A 99 8.82 6.58 -9.87
N VAL A 100 8.56 6.34 -8.59
CA VAL A 100 9.40 5.47 -7.76
C VAL A 100 8.55 4.32 -7.28
N ARG A 101 8.89 3.08 -7.67
CA ARG A 101 8.30 1.89 -7.06
C ARG A 101 9.00 1.65 -5.75
N LEU A 102 8.34 2.02 -4.66
CA LEU A 102 8.94 2.05 -3.33
C LEU A 102 9.04 0.66 -2.71
N ILE A 103 7.92 -0.05 -2.69
CA ILE A 103 7.83 -1.40 -2.11
C ILE A 103 6.92 -2.28 -2.97
N GLU A 104 7.17 -3.57 -2.86
CA GLU A 104 6.36 -4.60 -3.54
C GLU A 104 6.39 -5.87 -2.71
N GLY A 105 5.49 -6.81 -2.98
CA GLY A 105 5.47 -8.09 -2.29
C GLY A 105 4.13 -8.78 -2.39
N SER A 106 3.90 -9.69 -1.45
CA SER A 106 2.63 -10.40 -1.33
C SER A 106 1.65 -9.61 -0.47
N PHE A 107 0.37 -9.79 -0.77
CA PHE A 107 -0.73 -9.26 0.01
C PHE A 107 -1.68 -10.43 0.29
N THR A 108 -1.63 -10.94 1.51
CA THR A 108 -2.41 -12.11 1.89
C THR A 108 -3.62 -11.65 2.71
N VAL A 109 -4.81 -12.11 2.32
CA VAL A 109 -6.05 -11.84 3.05
C VAL A 109 -6.47 -13.10 3.76
N LYS A 110 -6.48 -13.04 5.10
CA LYS A 110 -6.87 -14.14 5.95
C LYS A 110 -8.37 -14.13 6.13
N ALA A 111 -8.99 -15.31 6.04
CA ALA A 111 -10.45 -15.44 6.16
C ALA A 111 -10.93 -15.02 7.55
N GLU A 112 -12.09 -14.34 7.57
CA GLU A 112 -12.77 -13.93 8.79
C GLU A 112 -13.52 -15.14 9.38
N VAL A 113 -13.36 -15.36 10.66
CA VAL A 113 -14.07 -16.39 11.40
C VAL A 113 -15.32 -15.83 12.07
N THR A 114 -15.19 -14.66 12.68
CA THR A 114 -16.30 -13.96 13.34
C THR A 114 -17.02 -13.05 12.35
N ARG A 115 -18.30 -13.29 12.13
CA ARG A 115 -19.13 -12.52 11.19
C ARG A 115 -20.48 -12.23 11.76
#